data_5db6f008a1645baf8abf16fb897925a5
#
_entry.id   5db6f008a1645baf8abf16fb897925a5
#
_cell.length_a   1.000
_cell.length_b   1.000
_cell.length_c   1.000
_cell.angle_alpha   90.00
_cell.angle_beta   90.00
_cell.angle_gamma   90.00
#
_symmetry.space_group_name_H-M   'P 1'
#
loop_
_entity.id
_entity.type
_entity.pdbx_description
1 polymer ?
#
loop_
_entity_poly.entity_id
_entity_poly.type
_entity_poly.pdbx_seq_one_letter_code
_entity_poly.pdbx_strand_id
1 'polypeptide(L)'
;MEIVVGADGSAASNRALAWAWGEAKLHGDAALVVVHAYASPAVRGHSPYSYTYLSPEAMERLTVQEREARAEQETIARQRAERLLDDALSSIGIDDTGPVIKRLAVARDPAKTLIEMSREADMVVVGSRGHGGFRGLLVGSVSQQVLHHAQCPVLVVR
;
A
#
# COMPACT_ATOMS: atom_id res chain seq x y z
N MET A 1 -5.32 -3.70 -21.09
CA MET A 1 -4.32 -2.79 -20.45
C MET A 1 -4.51 -2.83 -18.93
N GLU A 2 -3.43 -2.97 -18.15
CA GLU A 2 -3.49 -2.93 -16.69
C GLU A 2 -2.67 -1.75 -16.14
N ILE A 3 -3.32 -0.83 -15.41
CA ILE A 3 -2.68 0.32 -14.77
C ILE A 3 -2.64 0.08 -13.26
N VAL A 4 -1.45 0.06 -12.69
CA VAL A 4 -1.24 -0.06 -11.23
C VAL A 4 -1.04 1.34 -10.65
N VAL A 5 -1.79 1.69 -9.60
CA VAL A 5 -1.63 2.97 -8.90
C VAL A 5 -1.39 2.77 -7.41
N GLY A 6 -0.34 3.41 -6.90
CA GLY A 6 -0.02 3.43 -5.48
C GLY A 6 -0.86 4.48 -4.75
N ALA A 7 -1.63 4.05 -3.74
CA ALA A 7 -2.47 4.91 -2.91
C ALA A 7 -1.99 4.90 -1.46
N ASP A 8 -1.69 6.07 -0.90
CA ASP A 8 -1.35 6.23 0.52
C ASP A 8 -2.25 7.25 1.24
N GLY A 9 -3.28 7.76 0.55
CA GLY A 9 -4.22 8.75 1.08
C GLY A 9 -3.69 10.19 1.06
N SER A 10 -2.49 10.43 0.54
CA SER A 10 -1.97 11.78 0.36
C SER A 10 -2.65 12.50 -0.82
N ALA A 11 -2.62 13.84 -0.81
CA ALA A 11 -3.16 14.63 -1.91
C ALA A 11 -2.48 14.30 -3.26
N ALA A 12 -1.20 13.93 -3.26
CA ALA A 12 -0.49 13.56 -4.48
C ALA A 12 -0.91 12.17 -4.97
N SER A 13 -1.12 11.20 -4.07
CA SER A 13 -1.64 9.89 -4.46
C SER A 13 -3.08 9.94 -4.95
N ASN A 14 -3.92 10.80 -4.37
CA ASN A 14 -5.30 10.99 -4.85
C ASN A 14 -5.33 11.62 -6.26
N ARG A 15 -4.42 12.57 -6.54
CA ARG A 15 -4.26 13.08 -7.93
C ARG A 15 -3.75 12.01 -8.89
N ALA A 16 -2.81 11.17 -8.45
CA ALA A 16 -2.31 10.04 -9.22
C ALA A 16 -3.44 9.05 -9.55
N LEU A 17 -4.28 8.74 -8.57
CA LEU A 17 -5.44 7.88 -8.73
C LEU A 17 -6.47 8.50 -9.70
N ALA A 18 -6.78 9.78 -9.57
CA ALA A 18 -7.69 10.48 -10.47
C ALA A 18 -7.17 10.48 -11.92
N TRP A 19 -5.87 10.70 -12.11
CA TRP A 19 -5.24 10.61 -13.43
C TRP A 19 -5.33 9.19 -14.00
N ALA A 20 -4.95 8.17 -13.21
CA ALA A 20 -5.00 6.77 -13.63
C ALA A 20 -6.42 6.32 -14.00
N TRP A 21 -7.43 6.79 -13.25
CA TRP A 21 -8.83 6.56 -13.57
C TRP A 21 -9.23 7.18 -14.91
N GLY A 22 -8.85 8.45 -15.13
CA GLY A 22 -9.10 9.13 -16.41
C GLY A 22 -8.46 8.40 -17.58
N GLU A 23 -7.21 7.96 -17.45
CA GLU A 23 -6.49 7.20 -18.47
C GLU A 23 -7.16 5.85 -18.74
N ALA A 24 -7.53 5.11 -17.68
CA ALA A 24 -8.21 3.83 -17.82
C ALA A 24 -9.56 3.96 -18.53
N LYS A 25 -10.29 5.06 -18.35
CA LYS A 25 -11.55 5.35 -19.08
C LYS A 25 -11.35 5.58 -20.58
N LEU A 26 -10.19 6.09 -20.98
CA LEU A 26 -9.88 6.28 -22.40
C LEU A 26 -9.59 4.96 -23.13
N HIS A 27 -9.19 3.94 -22.38
CA HIS A 27 -8.91 2.62 -22.89
C HIS A 27 -10.02 1.65 -22.42
N GLY A 28 -11.04 1.44 -23.20
CA GLY A 28 -12.29 0.76 -22.83
C GLY A 28 -12.17 -0.67 -22.24
N ASP A 29 -11.00 -1.30 -22.37
CA ASP A 29 -10.66 -2.63 -21.83
C ASP A 29 -9.63 -2.56 -20.69
N ALA A 30 -9.31 -1.37 -20.20
CA ALA A 30 -8.33 -1.20 -19.14
C ALA A 30 -8.85 -1.66 -17.77
N ALA A 31 -7.96 -2.25 -16.98
CA ALA A 31 -8.17 -2.52 -15.56
C ALA A 31 -7.30 -1.58 -14.72
N LEU A 32 -7.87 -1.03 -13.64
CA LEU A 32 -7.17 -0.21 -12.67
C LEU A 32 -6.93 -1.02 -11.39
N VAL A 33 -5.66 -1.23 -11.02
CA VAL A 33 -5.29 -1.88 -9.77
C VAL A 33 -4.83 -0.82 -8.78
N VAL A 34 -5.64 -0.57 -7.76
CA VAL A 34 -5.35 0.42 -6.71
C VAL A 34 -4.72 -0.29 -5.52
N VAL A 35 -3.48 0.06 -5.21
CA VAL A 35 -2.65 -0.64 -4.23
C VAL A 35 -2.34 0.26 -3.05
N HIS A 36 -2.70 -0.17 -1.85
CA HIS A 36 -2.19 0.38 -0.61
C HIS A 36 -1.32 -0.67 0.09
N ALA A 37 -0.02 -0.40 0.18
CA ALA A 37 0.92 -1.23 0.92
C ALA A 37 1.19 -0.60 2.29
N TYR A 38 1.04 -1.38 3.34
CA TYR A 38 1.21 -0.93 4.72
C TYR A 38 2.21 -1.80 5.48
N ALA A 39 2.86 -1.22 6.48
CA ALA A 39 3.73 -2.00 7.34
C ALA A 39 2.90 -2.94 8.21
N SER A 40 3.19 -4.24 8.15
CA SER A 40 2.68 -5.19 9.14
C SER A 40 3.16 -4.74 10.53
N PRO A 41 2.30 -4.78 11.57
CA PRO A 41 2.74 -4.51 12.92
C PRO A 41 3.93 -5.40 13.24
N ALA A 42 5.13 -4.82 13.30
CA ALA A 42 6.31 -5.58 13.63
C ALA A 42 6.13 -6.15 15.02
N VAL A 43 6.43 -7.44 15.18
CA VAL A 43 6.66 -8.01 16.51
C VAL A 43 7.80 -7.21 17.10
N ARG A 44 7.51 -6.34 18.05
CA ARG A 44 8.55 -5.86 18.97
C ARG A 44 8.98 -7.09 19.73
N GLY A 45 10.03 -7.76 19.24
CA GLY A 45 10.62 -8.90 19.90
C GLY A 45 10.95 -8.48 21.32
N HIS A 46 10.36 -9.16 22.29
CA HIS A 46 10.81 -9.01 23.65
C HIS A 46 12.28 -9.46 23.68
N SER A 47 13.11 -8.73 24.42
CA SER A 47 14.50 -9.16 24.63
C SER A 47 14.49 -10.60 25.12
N PRO A 48 15.37 -11.49 24.59
CA PRO A 48 15.48 -12.86 25.07
C PRO A 48 15.67 -12.97 26.59
N TYR A 49 16.17 -11.92 27.21
CA TYR A 49 16.39 -11.82 28.68
C TYR A 49 15.09 -11.59 29.48
N SER A 50 13.96 -11.22 28.86
CA SER A 50 12.71 -10.97 29.57
C SER A 50 12.02 -12.23 30.06
N TYR A 51 12.42 -13.41 29.58
CA TYR A 51 11.77 -14.69 29.86
C TYR A 51 12.56 -15.61 30.79
N THR A 52 13.72 -15.19 31.26
CA THR A 52 14.69 -16.05 31.98
C THR A 52 14.15 -16.61 33.30
N TYR A 53 13.05 -16.06 33.82
CA TYR A 53 12.49 -16.44 35.15
C TYR A 53 11.03 -16.92 35.11
N LEU A 54 10.49 -17.23 33.93
CA LEU A 54 9.11 -17.65 33.78
C LEU A 54 9.00 -19.19 33.82
N SER A 55 7.92 -19.70 34.44
CA SER A 55 7.60 -21.13 34.34
C SER A 55 7.18 -21.49 32.90
N PRO A 56 7.30 -22.78 32.51
CA PRO A 56 6.86 -23.21 31.17
C PRO A 56 5.40 -22.84 30.86
N GLU A 57 4.50 -22.96 31.85
CA GLU A 57 3.09 -22.60 31.68
C GLU A 57 2.88 -21.08 31.53
N ALA A 58 3.67 -20.28 32.24
CA ALA A 58 3.62 -18.83 32.09
C ALA A 58 4.16 -18.37 30.70
N MET A 59 5.18 -19.07 30.21
CA MET A 59 5.73 -18.85 28.88
C MET A 59 4.71 -19.18 27.79
N GLU A 60 4.01 -20.32 27.93
CA GLU A 60 2.98 -20.73 26.97
C GLU A 60 1.82 -19.73 26.92
N ARG A 61 1.34 -19.26 28.07
CA ARG A 61 0.28 -18.23 28.12
C ARG A 61 0.71 -16.92 27.50
N LEU A 62 1.94 -16.47 27.73
CA LEU A 62 2.48 -15.26 27.10
C LEU A 62 2.56 -15.39 25.58
N THR A 63 3.04 -16.53 25.07
CA THR A 63 3.11 -16.76 23.62
C THR A 63 1.73 -16.80 22.97
N VAL A 64 0.71 -17.34 23.64
CA VAL A 64 -0.68 -17.31 23.13
C VAL A 64 -1.21 -15.88 23.11
N GLN A 65 -1.08 -15.12 24.21
CA GLN A 65 -1.52 -13.73 24.28
C GLN A 65 -0.82 -12.84 23.25
N GLU A 66 0.49 -13.03 23.03
CA GLU A 66 1.24 -12.29 22.03
C GLU A 66 0.76 -12.59 20.60
N ARG A 67 0.43 -13.86 20.32
CA ARG A 67 -0.12 -14.25 19.02
C ARG A 67 -1.51 -13.65 18.78
N GLU A 68 -2.38 -13.67 19.79
CA GLU A 68 -3.72 -13.10 19.73
C GLU A 68 -3.65 -11.58 19.53
N ALA A 69 -2.86 -10.88 20.34
CA ALA A 69 -2.66 -9.43 20.21
C ALA A 69 -2.08 -9.03 18.84
N ARG A 70 -1.18 -9.86 18.29
CA ARG A 70 -0.63 -9.67 16.95
C ARG A 70 -1.68 -9.84 15.88
N ALA A 71 -2.48 -10.90 15.95
CA ALA A 71 -3.56 -11.17 15.00
C ALA A 71 -4.60 -10.04 15.00
N GLU A 72 -4.92 -9.50 16.19
CA GLU A 72 -5.80 -8.35 16.33
C GLU A 72 -5.21 -7.09 15.68
N GLN A 73 -3.94 -6.79 15.96
CA GLN A 73 -3.24 -5.64 15.35
C GLN A 73 -3.16 -5.75 13.82
N GLU A 74 -2.92 -6.95 13.31
CA GLU A 74 -2.88 -7.21 11.87
C GLU A 74 -4.26 -7.02 11.23
N THR A 75 -5.32 -7.47 11.90
CA THR A 75 -6.70 -7.26 11.48
C THR A 75 -7.05 -5.77 11.44
N ILE A 76 -6.69 -5.01 12.48
CA ILE A 76 -6.91 -3.56 12.53
C ILE A 76 -6.12 -2.84 11.43
N ALA A 77 -4.87 -3.22 11.21
CA ALA A 77 -4.04 -2.62 10.17
C ALA A 77 -4.63 -2.85 8.77
N ARG A 78 -5.08 -4.07 8.50
CA ARG A 78 -5.75 -4.42 7.24
C ARG A 78 -7.04 -3.63 7.04
N GLN A 79 -7.90 -3.55 8.05
CA GLN A 79 -9.14 -2.79 7.98
C GLN A 79 -8.91 -1.29 7.73
N ARG A 80 -7.84 -0.73 8.31
CA ARG A 80 -7.44 0.67 8.03
C ARG A 80 -6.98 0.85 6.60
N ALA A 81 -6.21 -0.10 6.09
CA ALA A 81 -5.75 -0.09 4.71
C ALA A 81 -6.91 -0.20 3.71
N GLU A 82 -7.87 -1.07 3.96
CA GLU A 82 -9.08 -1.23 3.15
C GLU A 82 -9.92 0.06 3.15
N ARG A 83 -10.14 0.67 4.32
CA ARG A 83 -10.84 1.97 4.42
C ARG A 83 -10.13 3.09 3.67
N LEU A 84 -8.80 3.15 3.76
CA LEU A 84 -8.03 4.14 3.01
C LEU A 84 -8.25 4.00 1.49
N LEU A 85 -8.30 2.77 0.98
CA LEU A 85 -8.61 2.51 -0.42
C LEU A 85 -10.04 2.96 -0.77
N ASP A 86 -11.02 2.66 0.07
CA ASP A 86 -12.41 3.07 -0.14
C ASP A 86 -12.56 4.60 -0.13
N ASP A 87 -11.92 5.28 0.82
CA ASP A 87 -11.90 6.74 0.91
C ASP A 87 -11.23 7.38 -0.31
N ALA A 88 -10.11 6.82 -0.76
CA ALA A 88 -9.39 7.30 -1.94
C ALA A 88 -10.25 7.17 -3.21
N LEU A 89 -10.88 6.03 -3.41
CA LEU A 89 -11.77 5.77 -4.54
C LEU A 89 -13.01 6.68 -4.50
N SER A 90 -13.62 6.85 -3.34
CA SER A 90 -14.77 7.74 -3.16
C SER A 90 -14.43 9.19 -3.47
N SER A 91 -13.20 9.62 -3.18
CA SER A 91 -12.74 11.01 -3.39
C SER A 91 -12.65 11.41 -4.86
N ILE A 92 -12.57 10.48 -5.80
CA ILE A 92 -12.43 10.74 -7.24
C ILE A 92 -13.72 10.55 -8.04
N GLY A 93 -14.85 10.26 -7.37
CA GLY A 93 -16.17 10.16 -8.01
C GLY A 93 -16.26 9.05 -9.04
N ILE A 94 -15.86 7.84 -8.67
CA ILE A 94 -15.97 6.65 -9.54
C ILE A 94 -17.43 6.35 -9.81
N ASP A 95 -17.76 6.14 -11.07
CA ASP A 95 -19.06 5.65 -11.54
C ASP A 95 -19.00 4.15 -11.91
N ASP A 96 -20.14 3.47 -11.83
CA ASP A 96 -20.26 2.03 -12.13
C ASP A 96 -20.10 1.70 -13.63
N THR A 97 -19.93 2.71 -14.49
CA THR A 97 -19.81 2.56 -15.95
C THR A 97 -18.35 2.55 -16.43
N GLY A 98 -17.40 2.61 -15.51
CA GLY A 98 -15.98 2.74 -15.80
C GLY A 98 -15.22 1.41 -15.90
N PRO A 99 -13.88 1.50 -15.99
CA PRO A 99 -12.98 0.36 -16.01
C PRO A 99 -13.12 -0.53 -14.78
N VAL A 100 -12.72 -1.79 -14.93
CA VAL A 100 -12.68 -2.73 -13.80
C VAL A 100 -11.64 -2.25 -12.77
N ILE A 101 -12.08 -2.11 -11.51
CA ILE A 101 -11.20 -1.71 -10.40
C ILE A 101 -10.92 -2.91 -9.50
N LYS A 102 -9.64 -3.20 -9.32
CA LYS A 102 -9.14 -4.15 -8.31
C LYS A 102 -8.53 -3.36 -7.15
N ARG A 103 -8.97 -3.62 -5.93
CA ARG A 103 -8.43 -3.02 -4.70
C ARG A 103 -7.51 -4.01 -4.01
N LEU A 104 -6.31 -3.57 -3.65
CA LEU A 104 -5.30 -4.43 -3.05
C LEU A 104 -4.67 -3.75 -1.84
N ALA A 105 -5.00 -4.23 -0.64
CA ALA A 105 -4.35 -3.86 0.60
C ALA A 105 -3.34 -4.95 0.99
N VAL A 106 -2.04 -4.61 1.05
CA VAL A 106 -0.97 -5.60 1.30
C VAL A 106 -0.05 -5.18 2.44
N ALA A 107 0.23 -6.10 3.34
CA ALA A 107 1.15 -5.93 4.47
C ALA A 107 2.61 -6.12 4.01
N ARG A 108 3.13 -5.20 3.18
CA ARG A 108 4.46 -5.25 2.55
C ARG A 108 5.06 -3.85 2.38
N ASP A 109 6.33 -3.82 2.01
CA ASP A 109 7.01 -2.58 1.60
C ASP A 109 6.36 -2.00 0.33
N PRO A 110 5.95 -0.70 0.33
CA PRO A 110 5.26 -0.10 -0.80
C PRO A 110 6.07 -0.09 -2.10
N ALA A 111 7.36 0.26 -2.03
CA ALA A 111 8.19 0.34 -3.23
C ALA A 111 8.40 -1.05 -3.84
N LYS A 112 8.73 -2.04 -3.02
CA LYS A 112 8.90 -3.43 -3.48
C LYS A 112 7.62 -3.98 -4.10
N THR A 113 6.46 -3.72 -3.49
CA THR A 113 5.17 -4.16 -4.01
C THR A 113 4.92 -3.60 -5.40
N LEU A 114 5.06 -2.29 -5.59
CA LEU A 114 4.83 -1.65 -6.89
C LEU A 114 5.86 -2.08 -7.95
N ILE A 115 7.12 -2.29 -7.56
CA ILE A 115 8.16 -2.81 -8.46
C ILE A 115 7.84 -4.26 -8.88
N GLU A 116 7.39 -5.11 -7.98
CA GLU A 116 6.97 -6.48 -8.31
C GLU A 116 5.79 -6.45 -9.30
N MET A 117 4.77 -5.63 -9.04
CA MET A 117 3.60 -5.51 -9.90
C MET A 117 3.90 -4.91 -11.27
N SER A 118 4.94 -4.06 -11.37
CA SER A 118 5.35 -3.48 -12.65
C SER A 118 5.83 -4.49 -13.69
N ARG A 119 6.04 -5.75 -13.32
CA ARG A 119 6.44 -6.82 -14.24
C ARG A 119 5.31 -7.28 -15.15
N GLU A 120 4.08 -7.15 -14.69
CA GLU A 120 2.88 -7.59 -15.41
C GLU A 120 1.98 -6.40 -15.81
N ALA A 121 2.18 -5.24 -15.20
CA ALA A 121 1.44 -4.02 -15.49
C ALA A 121 1.94 -3.35 -16.77
N ASP A 122 1.03 -2.71 -17.50
CA ASP A 122 1.37 -1.86 -18.64
C ASP A 122 1.90 -0.49 -18.20
N MET A 123 1.52 -0.04 -16.99
CA MET A 123 1.97 1.23 -16.39
C MET A 123 1.83 1.22 -14.88
N VAL A 124 2.77 1.89 -14.19
CA VAL A 124 2.65 2.22 -12.76
C VAL A 124 2.49 3.73 -12.59
N VAL A 125 1.50 4.15 -11.81
CA VAL A 125 1.24 5.55 -11.48
C VAL A 125 1.43 5.78 -9.98
N VAL A 126 2.22 6.79 -9.62
CA VAL A 126 2.48 7.15 -8.22
C VAL A 126 2.37 8.65 -8.01
N GLY A 127 1.97 9.07 -6.82
CA GLY A 127 2.08 10.46 -6.42
C GLY A 127 3.56 10.85 -6.25
N SER A 128 3.90 12.10 -6.52
CA SER A 128 5.29 12.59 -6.37
C SER A 128 5.77 12.56 -4.92
N ARG A 129 4.86 12.60 -3.93
CA ARG A 129 5.13 12.55 -2.49
C ARG A 129 4.03 11.82 -1.76
N GLY A 130 4.36 11.22 -0.60
CA GLY A 130 3.43 10.61 0.33
C GLY A 130 3.45 11.31 1.70
N HIS A 131 2.83 10.70 2.70
CA HIS A 131 2.71 11.25 4.06
C HIS A 131 4.04 11.41 4.82
N GLY A 132 5.13 10.74 4.42
CA GLY A 132 6.41 10.70 5.14
C GLY A 132 7.55 11.52 4.53
N GLY A 133 7.31 12.37 3.52
CA GLY A 133 8.38 13.02 2.75
C GLY A 133 9.06 14.18 3.46
N PHE A 134 10.39 14.21 3.47
CA PHE A 134 11.18 15.38 3.85
C PHE A 134 10.82 16.60 2.97
N ARG A 135 10.65 17.78 3.59
CA ARG A 135 10.25 19.04 2.94
C ARG A 135 11.23 19.61 1.92
N GLY A 136 12.26 18.92 1.52
CA GLY A 136 13.25 19.39 0.54
C GLY A 136 13.38 18.54 -0.72
N LEU A 137 12.74 17.36 -0.77
CA LEU A 137 12.86 16.46 -1.91
C LEU A 137 11.74 16.71 -2.92
N LEU A 138 12.08 16.70 -4.21
CA LEU A 138 11.11 16.85 -5.31
C LEU A 138 10.25 15.61 -5.50
N VAL A 139 10.76 14.43 -5.14
CA VAL A 139 10.13 13.11 -5.28
C VAL A 139 10.27 12.33 -3.97
N GLY A 140 9.24 11.62 -3.56
CA GLY A 140 9.23 10.77 -2.37
C GLY A 140 10.05 9.49 -2.56
N SER A 141 10.42 8.84 -1.44
CA SER A 141 11.27 7.63 -1.46
C SER A 141 10.66 6.46 -2.23
N VAL A 142 9.36 6.23 -2.10
CA VAL A 142 8.64 5.18 -2.85
C VAL A 142 8.67 5.48 -4.33
N SER A 143 8.26 6.70 -4.72
CA SER A 143 8.22 7.12 -6.14
C SER A 143 9.61 7.08 -6.78
N GLN A 144 10.66 7.46 -6.04
CA GLN A 144 12.04 7.38 -6.52
C GLN A 144 12.48 5.93 -6.75
N GLN A 145 12.20 5.01 -5.82
CA GLN A 145 12.55 3.60 -5.98
C GLN A 145 11.79 2.97 -7.15
N VAL A 146 10.50 3.27 -7.30
CA VAL A 146 9.67 2.78 -8.41
C VAL A 146 10.24 3.29 -9.75
N LEU A 147 10.57 4.59 -9.87
CA LEU A 147 11.17 5.18 -11.07
C LEU A 147 12.47 4.48 -11.49
N HIS A 148 13.28 4.03 -10.53
CA HIS A 148 14.58 3.39 -10.82
C HIS A 148 14.48 1.90 -11.14
N HIS A 149 13.45 1.21 -10.63
CA HIS A 149 13.44 -0.26 -10.62
C HIS A 149 12.21 -0.89 -11.28
N ALA A 150 11.19 -0.12 -11.66
CA ALA A 150 10.03 -0.66 -12.36
C ALA A 150 10.40 -1.23 -13.73
N GLN A 151 9.64 -2.25 -14.15
CA GLN A 151 9.83 -2.96 -15.42
C GLN A 151 8.89 -2.44 -16.54
N CYS A 152 8.02 -1.48 -16.23
CA CYS A 152 7.13 -0.82 -17.18
C CYS A 152 7.24 0.70 -17.06
N PRO A 153 6.60 1.49 -17.96
CA PRO A 153 6.49 2.94 -17.82
C PRO A 153 5.97 3.38 -16.47
N VAL A 154 6.56 4.43 -15.89
CA VAL A 154 6.17 5.01 -14.61
C VAL A 154 5.76 6.46 -14.77
N LEU A 155 4.56 6.80 -14.33
CA LEU A 155 4.10 8.17 -14.24
C LEU A 155 4.14 8.67 -12.80
N VAL A 156 4.78 9.81 -12.59
CA VAL A 156 4.81 10.51 -11.31
C VAL A 156 3.94 11.76 -11.36
N VAL A 157 2.85 11.78 -10.59
CA VAL A 157 1.89 12.88 -10.55
C VAL A 157 2.19 13.81 -9.38
N ARG A 158 2.24 15.11 -9.63
CA ARG A 158 2.44 16.16 -8.62
C ARG A 158 1.15 16.74 -8.10
#